data_3ce2841bd48fb8bc84f5ec4415332213
#
_entry.id   3ce2841bd48fb8bc84f5ec4415332213
#
_cell.length_a   1.000
_cell.length_b   1.000
_cell.length_c   1.000
_cell.angle_alpha   90.00
_cell.angle_beta   90.00
_cell.angle_gamma   90.00
#
_symmetry.space_group_name_H-M   'P 1'
#
loop_
_entity.id
_entity.type
_entity.pdbx_description
1 polymer ?
#
loop_
_entity_poly.entity_id
_entity_poly.type
_entity_poly.pdbx_seq_one_letter_code
_entity_poly.pdbx_strand_id
1 'polypeptide(L)'
;MAQMILHGRELIRINNQKNYIEYSTNDGRSWHTRYTGTHAGDFIDLIDYGSEIIACTSKGIFSSNNGGGNWHCRYSGNLAGSFIQIVADGRDILATTTKGLYYSNNGGVSWHRK
;
A
#
# COMPACT_ATOMS: atom_id res chain seq x y z
N MET A 1 -3.24 -9.92 5.56
CA MET A 1 -2.65 -8.57 5.60
C MET A 1 -1.23 -8.65 5.11
N ALA A 2 -0.90 -7.94 4.04
CA ALA A 2 0.43 -8.00 3.46
C ALA A 2 1.23 -6.76 3.84
N GLN A 3 2.08 -6.90 4.84
CA GLN A 3 3.05 -5.86 5.20
C GLN A 3 4.40 -6.07 4.54
N MET A 4 4.51 -7.14 3.76
CA MET A 4 5.70 -7.44 2.98
C MET A 4 5.25 -8.02 1.65
N ILE A 5 5.81 -7.52 0.56
CA ILE A 5 5.49 -7.97 -0.80
C ILE A 5 6.78 -8.21 -1.58
N LEU A 6 6.65 -9.02 -2.63
CA LEU A 6 7.70 -9.15 -3.63
C LEU A 6 7.31 -8.25 -4.81
N HIS A 7 8.15 -7.27 -5.10
CA HIS A 7 7.93 -6.34 -6.20
C HIS A 7 9.15 -6.40 -7.12
N GLY A 8 8.98 -7.02 -8.28
CA GLY A 8 10.12 -7.29 -9.14
C GLY A 8 11.09 -8.23 -8.46
N ARG A 9 12.32 -7.77 -8.26
CA ARG A 9 13.38 -8.56 -7.61
C ARG A 9 13.60 -8.14 -6.17
N GLU A 10 12.80 -7.23 -5.66
CA GLU A 10 12.98 -6.70 -4.32
C GLU A 10 11.86 -7.14 -3.41
N LEU A 11 12.19 -7.44 -2.17
CA LEU A 11 11.21 -7.53 -1.10
C LEU A 11 11.01 -6.13 -0.54
N ILE A 12 9.76 -5.75 -0.35
CA ILE A 12 9.38 -4.45 0.19
C ILE A 12 8.54 -4.70 1.43
N ARG A 13 8.86 -4.04 2.52
CA ARG A 13 8.10 -4.21 3.76
C ARG A 13 7.85 -2.88 4.47
N ILE A 14 6.84 -2.90 5.33
CA ILE A 14 6.57 -1.84 6.28
C ILE A 14 7.30 -2.15 7.58
N ASN A 15 8.13 -1.21 8.05
CA ASN A 15 8.65 -1.27 9.40
C ASN A 15 7.64 -0.57 10.31
N ASN A 16 6.87 -1.34 11.07
CA ASN A 16 5.76 -0.81 11.88
C ASN A 16 6.21 0.06 13.04
N GLN A 17 7.41 -0.16 13.55
CA GLN A 17 7.90 0.62 14.69
C GLN A 17 8.24 2.04 14.29
N LYS A 18 8.78 2.21 13.09
CA LYS A 18 9.26 3.50 12.60
C LYS A 18 8.39 4.08 11.50
N ASN A 19 7.44 3.31 10.97
CA ASN A 19 6.61 3.67 9.81
C ASN A 19 7.48 3.96 8.59
N TYR A 20 8.49 3.14 8.36
CA TYR A 20 9.38 3.25 7.21
C TYR A 20 9.03 2.21 6.17
N ILE A 21 9.32 2.51 4.90
CA ILE A 21 9.36 1.50 3.85
C ILE A 21 10.80 1.04 3.70
N GLU A 22 10.98 -0.27 3.77
CA GLU A 22 12.30 -0.89 3.67
C GLU A 22 12.31 -1.90 2.51
N TYR A 23 13.49 -2.12 1.95
CA TYR A 23 13.64 -3.08 0.86
C TYR A 23 14.83 -3.99 1.09
N SER A 24 14.78 -5.17 0.47
CA SER A 24 15.85 -6.13 0.47
C SER A 24 16.07 -6.67 -0.94
N THR A 25 17.34 -6.77 -1.34
CA THR A 25 17.72 -7.36 -2.63
C THR A 25 18.35 -8.75 -2.46
N ASN A 26 18.37 -9.28 -1.25
CA ASN A 26 19.00 -10.57 -0.92
C ASN A 26 18.09 -11.47 -0.11
N ASP A 27 16.82 -11.50 -0.49
CA ASP A 27 15.80 -12.39 0.09
C ASP A 27 15.54 -12.15 1.58
N GLY A 28 15.67 -10.89 2.00
CA GLY A 28 15.37 -10.52 3.38
C GLY A 28 16.52 -10.70 4.35
N ARG A 29 17.72 -11.01 3.86
CA ARG A 29 18.89 -11.17 4.74
C ARG A 29 19.35 -9.84 5.32
N SER A 30 19.23 -8.77 4.54
CA SER A 30 19.50 -7.43 5.02
C SER A 30 18.46 -6.49 4.45
N TRP A 31 18.15 -5.43 5.20
CA TRP A 31 17.12 -4.47 4.85
C TRP A 31 17.68 -3.06 4.85
N HIS A 32 17.26 -2.29 3.88
CA HIS A 32 17.65 -0.89 3.73
C HIS A 32 16.42 -0.02 3.76
N THR A 33 16.53 1.16 4.33
CA THR A 33 15.44 2.12 4.36
C THR A 33 15.28 2.78 3.00
N ARG A 34 14.05 2.86 2.51
CA ARG A 34 13.75 3.50 1.24
C ARG A 34 12.91 4.77 1.38
N TYR A 35 11.99 4.79 2.36
CA TYR A 35 11.11 5.94 2.54
C TYR A 35 10.86 6.17 4.02
N THR A 36 11.04 7.41 4.45
CA THR A 36 10.86 7.81 5.86
C THR A 36 9.92 9.00 6.00
N GLY A 37 9.29 9.43 4.90
CA GLY A 37 8.41 10.59 4.93
C GLY A 37 7.13 10.34 5.71
N THR A 38 6.41 11.42 6.01
CA THR A 38 5.17 11.35 6.79
C THR A 38 3.95 11.79 6.00
N HIS A 39 4.11 12.27 4.76
CA HIS A 39 2.95 12.80 4.04
C HIS A 39 1.95 11.73 3.66
N ALA A 40 2.36 10.48 3.53
CA ALA A 40 1.46 9.37 3.25
C ALA A 40 0.69 8.89 4.48
N GLY A 41 1.08 9.30 5.67
CA GLY A 41 0.49 8.82 6.91
C GLY A 41 1.13 7.52 7.38
N ASP A 42 0.43 6.80 8.25
CA ASP A 42 0.91 5.52 8.76
C ASP A 42 0.58 4.41 7.76
N PHE A 43 1.59 3.69 7.32
CA PHE A 43 1.39 2.57 6.39
C PHE A 43 0.73 1.40 7.12
N ILE A 44 -0.29 0.84 6.49
CA ILE A 44 -1.07 -0.26 7.05
C ILE A 44 -0.86 -1.53 6.24
N ASP A 45 -0.92 -1.44 4.91
CA ASP A 45 -0.85 -2.61 4.05
C ASP A 45 -0.32 -2.24 2.69
N LEU A 46 0.28 -3.22 2.00
CA LEU A 46 0.86 -3.04 0.66
C LEU A 46 0.35 -4.13 -0.27
N ILE A 47 0.22 -3.80 -1.54
CA ILE A 47 0.05 -4.80 -2.60
C ILE A 47 1.00 -4.51 -3.75
N ASP A 48 1.43 -5.59 -4.41
CA ASP A 48 2.15 -5.52 -5.67
C ASP A 48 1.11 -5.37 -6.79
N TYR A 49 1.16 -4.26 -7.51
CA TYR A 49 0.17 -3.93 -8.53
C TYR A 49 0.85 -3.68 -9.87
N GLY A 50 1.58 -4.70 -10.34
CA GLY A 50 2.34 -4.62 -11.59
C GLY A 50 3.54 -3.70 -11.44
N SER A 51 3.59 -2.63 -12.22
CA SER A 51 4.68 -1.66 -12.14
C SER A 51 4.57 -0.72 -10.95
N GLU A 52 3.48 -0.80 -10.21
CA GLU A 52 3.22 0.07 -9.06
C GLU A 52 3.09 -0.73 -7.78
N ILE A 53 3.34 -0.08 -6.66
CA ILE A 53 2.96 -0.57 -5.34
C ILE A 53 1.83 0.31 -4.86
N ILE A 54 0.75 -0.30 -4.37
CA ILE A 54 -0.38 0.40 -3.79
C ILE A 54 -0.36 0.15 -2.29
N ALA A 55 -0.52 1.21 -1.52
CA ALA A 55 -0.55 1.14 -0.07
C ALA A 55 -1.84 1.74 0.46
N CYS A 56 -2.40 1.13 1.50
CA CYS A 56 -3.37 1.82 2.30
C CYS A 56 -2.70 2.34 3.57
N THR A 57 -3.08 3.54 3.94
CA THR A 57 -2.48 4.24 5.06
C THR A 57 -3.57 4.92 5.89
N SER A 58 -3.17 5.53 7.00
CA SER A 58 -4.09 6.31 7.82
C SER A 58 -4.68 7.52 7.08
N LYS A 59 -4.09 7.91 5.96
CA LYS A 59 -4.59 9.03 5.15
C LYS A 59 -5.33 8.61 3.88
N GLY A 60 -5.37 7.31 3.58
CA GLY A 60 -6.09 6.82 2.40
C GLY A 60 -5.28 5.85 1.58
N ILE A 61 -5.37 5.98 0.26
CA ILE A 61 -4.69 5.12 -0.71
C ILE A 61 -3.59 5.91 -1.39
N PHE A 62 -2.40 5.34 -1.40
CA PHE A 62 -1.23 5.93 -2.04
C PHE A 62 -0.61 4.95 -3.01
N SER A 63 0.09 5.48 -3.99
CA SER A 63 0.79 4.66 -4.98
C SER A 63 2.24 5.09 -5.12
N SER A 64 3.09 4.13 -5.47
CA SER A 64 4.48 4.37 -5.79
C SER A 64 4.81 3.67 -7.10
N ASN A 65 5.49 4.38 -7.99
CA ASN A 65 5.96 3.79 -9.25
C ASN A 65 7.48 3.63 -9.28
N ASN A 66 8.14 3.74 -8.14
CA ASN A 66 9.59 3.59 -8.03
C ASN A 66 9.99 2.70 -6.85
N GLY A 67 9.19 1.65 -6.59
CA GLY A 67 9.53 0.65 -5.60
C GLY A 67 9.33 1.08 -4.16
N GLY A 68 8.53 2.11 -3.92
CA GLY A 68 8.24 2.60 -2.58
C GLY A 68 9.08 3.79 -2.15
N GLY A 69 9.86 4.37 -3.08
CA GLY A 69 10.70 5.52 -2.77
C GLY A 69 9.95 6.83 -2.68
N ASN A 70 8.90 6.97 -3.45
CA ASN A 70 8.01 8.13 -3.40
C ASN A 70 6.57 7.66 -3.46
N TRP A 71 5.68 8.41 -2.80
CA TRP A 71 4.28 8.04 -2.68
C TRP A 71 3.38 9.20 -3.10
N HIS A 72 2.34 8.87 -3.85
CA HIS A 72 1.37 9.83 -4.35
C HIS A 72 -0.03 9.43 -3.91
N CYS A 73 -0.81 10.39 -3.45
CA CYS A 73 -2.17 10.13 -3.00
C CYS A 73 -3.08 9.83 -4.19
N ARG A 74 -3.84 8.73 -4.10
CA ARG A 74 -4.89 8.39 -5.05
C ARG A 74 -6.28 8.59 -4.50
N TYR A 75 -6.45 8.39 -3.21
CA TYR A 75 -7.76 8.50 -2.57
C TYR A 75 -7.57 8.90 -1.12
N SER A 76 -8.23 9.97 -0.73
CA SER A 76 -8.19 10.46 0.66
C SER A 76 -9.58 10.78 1.19
N GLY A 77 -10.63 10.31 0.51
CA GLY A 77 -12.00 10.58 0.93
C GLY A 77 -12.41 9.77 2.14
N ASN A 78 -13.57 10.09 2.71
CA ASN A 78 -14.12 9.44 3.90
C ASN A 78 -15.23 8.45 3.58
N LEU A 79 -15.62 8.35 2.32
CA LEU A 79 -16.80 7.57 1.94
C LEU A 79 -16.64 6.10 2.31
N ALA A 80 -15.46 5.54 2.05
CA ALA A 80 -15.20 4.14 2.32
C ALA A 80 -14.83 3.87 3.79
N GLY A 81 -14.57 4.90 4.58
CA GLY A 81 -14.09 4.75 5.95
C GLY A 81 -12.59 4.62 6.02
N SER A 82 -12.09 4.12 7.14
CA SER A 82 -10.65 3.91 7.32
C SER A 82 -10.25 2.54 6.76
N PHE A 83 -9.18 2.50 5.99
CA PHE A 83 -8.69 1.26 5.39
C PHE A 83 -7.98 0.39 6.43
N ILE A 84 -8.26 -0.90 6.41
CA ILE A 84 -7.67 -1.88 7.32
C ILE A 84 -6.77 -2.84 6.55
N GLN A 85 -7.18 -3.23 5.34
CA GLN A 85 -6.49 -4.23 4.55
C GLN A 85 -6.83 -4.03 3.09
N ILE A 86 -5.88 -4.28 2.20
CA ILE A 86 -6.12 -4.30 0.75
C ILE A 86 -5.57 -5.58 0.16
N VAL A 87 -6.22 -6.05 -0.91
CA VAL A 87 -5.85 -7.26 -1.63
C VAL A 87 -6.01 -7.00 -3.11
N ALA A 88 -5.05 -7.45 -3.91
CA ALA A 88 -5.17 -7.39 -5.36
C ALA A 88 -6.00 -8.57 -5.86
N ASP A 89 -6.93 -8.30 -6.78
CA ASP A 89 -7.76 -9.30 -7.43
C ASP A 89 -7.79 -8.99 -8.92
N GLY A 90 -6.79 -9.49 -9.66
CA GLY A 90 -6.59 -9.08 -11.03
C GLY A 90 -6.31 -7.59 -11.10
N ARG A 91 -7.13 -6.85 -11.85
CA ARG A 91 -7.02 -5.38 -11.93
C ARG A 91 -7.79 -4.67 -10.84
N ASP A 92 -8.64 -5.41 -10.12
CA ASP A 92 -9.41 -4.83 -9.03
C ASP A 92 -8.61 -4.87 -7.75
N ILE A 93 -8.92 -3.95 -6.87
CA ILE A 93 -8.39 -3.94 -5.51
C ILE A 93 -9.57 -4.09 -4.58
N LEU A 94 -9.50 -5.06 -3.67
CA LEU A 94 -10.49 -5.24 -2.62
C LEU A 94 -9.95 -4.64 -1.35
N ALA A 95 -10.80 -3.97 -0.60
CA ALA A 95 -10.41 -3.34 0.66
C ALA A 95 -11.37 -3.68 1.76
N THR A 96 -10.84 -4.02 2.91
CA THR A 96 -11.59 -4.08 4.16
C THR A 96 -11.43 -2.72 4.84
N THR A 97 -12.55 -2.11 5.21
CA THR A 97 -12.55 -0.81 5.87
C THR A 97 -13.44 -0.87 7.10
N THR A 98 -13.44 0.22 7.87
CA THR A 98 -14.33 0.34 9.03
C THR A 98 -15.80 0.39 8.64
N LYS A 99 -16.12 0.63 7.36
CA LYS A 99 -17.49 0.64 6.87
C LYS A 99 -17.87 -0.61 6.08
N GLY A 100 -16.97 -1.58 5.97
CA GLY A 100 -17.23 -2.84 5.30
C GLY A 100 -16.28 -3.12 4.16
N LEU A 101 -16.74 -3.92 3.19
CA LEU A 101 -15.92 -4.35 2.06
C LEU A 101 -16.17 -3.44 0.87
N TYR A 102 -15.10 -2.94 0.29
CA TYR A 102 -15.12 -2.05 -0.86
C TYR A 102 -14.22 -2.58 -1.96
N TYR A 103 -14.44 -2.12 -3.17
CA TYR A 103 -13.56 -2.46 -4.29
C TYR A 103 -13.28 -1.23 -5.14
N SER A 104 -12.17 -1.29 -5.85
CA SER A 104 -11.79 -0.29 -6.83
C SER A 104 -11.41 -1.00 -8.13
N ASN A 105 -11.91 -0.52 -9.25
CA ASN A 105 -11.55 -1.04 -10.56
C ASN A 105 -10.69 -0.07 -11.36
N ASN A 106 -10.13 0.94 -10.72
CA ASN A 106 -9.29 1.96 -11.37
C ASN A 106 -8.03 2.26 -10.57
N GLY A 107 -7.45 1.24 -9.95
CA GLY A 107 -6.17 1.38 -9.26
C GLY A 107 -6.23 2.08 -7.92
N GLY A 108 -7.40 2.12 -7.30
CA GLY A 108 -7.56 2.72 -5.98
C GLY A 108 -7.97 4.19 -6.02
N VAL A 109 -8.29 4.72 -7.21
CA VAL A 109 -8.68 6.13 -7.34
C VAL A 109 -10.09 6.37 -6.80
N SER A 110 -11.00 5.47 -7.06
CA SER A 110 -12.35 5.54 -6.52
C SER A 110 -12.79 4.19 -5.98
N TRP A 111 -13.69 4.20 -5.02
CA TRP A 111 -14.10 3.01 -4.27
C TRP A 111 -15.61 2.87 -4.25
N HIS A 112 -16.05 1.64 -4.37
CA HIS A 112 -17.47 1.28 -4.37
C HIS A 112 -17.71 0.20 -3.34
N ARG A 113 -18.86 0.28 -2.67
CA ARG A 113 -19.23 -0.74 -1.71
C ARG A 113 -19.51 -2.05 -2.42
N LYS A 114 -18.97 -3.12 -1.86
CA LYS A 114 -19.15 -4.44 -2.45
C LYS A 114 -20.39 -5.15 -1.92
#